data_9f34ed5a1ee927391dede9d5c9b277eb
#
_entry.id   9f34ed5a1ee927391dede9d5c9b277eb
#
_cell.length_a   1.000
_cell.length_b   1.000
_cell.length_c   1.000
_cell.angle_alpha   90.00
_cell.angle_beta   90.00
_cell.angle_gamma   90.00
#
_symmetry.space_group_name_H-M   'P 1'
#
loop_
_entity.id
_entity.type
_entity.pdbx_description
1 polymer ?
#
loop_
_entity_poly.entity_id
_entity_poly.type
_entity_poly.pdbx_seq_one_letter_code
_entity_poly.pdbx_strand_id
1 'polypeptide(L)'
;MKKYLFLITNLLCFNVFSQDILSADSYTFLLNILIEYAPKIILGFVFLFFGLRIIRKTLNVLDSFLKSKNIDESLRPFFKSLLSITLQVALIISVLSMIGVEMTSFLAILGAAGLAIGLALKDTLQNFAAGVMILFFKPFKVGDFIDYEGTKGTVKEIQIFNSVLMTVDNKRVIIPNGILQTSIVINYSSEDIRRVIWTFSIAYGDDFNKAKSILLEWIDQDARILQDKEPMVVISELADSSVNIMVRVWVKSENFLDVKFDFNEKVYREFPKNGLNIPFPQLDVNIKK
;
A
#
# COMPACT_ATOMS: atom_id res chain seq x y z
N MET A 1 -43.99 -1.35 69.71
CA MET A 1 -43.84 0.11 69.62
C MET A 1 -42.92 0.53 68.44
N LYS A 2 -41.74 -0.04 68.19
CA LYS A 2 -40.84 0.38 67.07
C LYS A 2 -41.40 0.23 65.62
N LYS A 3 -42.29 -0.74 65.33
CA LYS A 3 -42.90 -0.93 64.00
C LYS A 3 -43.94 0.17 63.69
N TYR A 4 -44.65 0.71 64.67
CA TYR A 4 -45.62 1.77 64.39
C TYR A 4 -44.95 3.14 64.25
N LEU A 5 -43.82 3.33 64.91
CA LEU A 5 -43.03 4.56 64.74
C LEU A 5 -42.46 4.68 63.35
N PHE A 6 -41.97 3.57 62.69
CA PHE A 6 -41.46 3.52 61.36
C PHE A 6 -42.56 3.75 60.28
N LEU A 7 -43.79 3.24 60.53
CA LEU A 7 -44.93 3.50 59.64
C LEU A 7 -45.40 4.95 59.71
N ILE A 8 -45.42 5.54 60.90
CA ILE A 8 -45.82 6.94 61.13
C ILE A 8 -44.78 7.90 60.53
N THR A 9 -43.48 7.62 60.66
CA THR A 9 -42.44 8.42 59.99
C THR A 9 -42.49 8.32 58.49
N ASN A 10 -42.77 7.15 57.91
CA ASN A 10 -42.94 7.02 56.43
C ASN A 10 -44.23 7.70 55.95
N LEU A 11 -45.33 7.65 56.71
CA LEU A 11 -46.56 8.34 56.33
C LEU A 11 -46.42 9.87 56.43
N LEU A 12 -45.70 10.36 57.47
CA LEU A 12 -45.39 11.79 57.57
C LEU A 12 -44.43 12.28 56.47
N CYS A 13 -43.39 11.53 56.18
CA CYS A 13 -42.51 11.85 55.04
C CYS A 13 -43.28 11.86 53.71
N PHE A 14 -44.19 10.91 53.48
CA PHE A 14 -45.03 10.85 52.32
C PHE A 14 -46.00 12.03 52.18
N ASN A 15 -46.61 12.46 53.34
CA ASN A 15 -47.49 13.63 53.37
C ASN A 15 -46.75 14.97 53.18
N VAL A 16 -45.55 15.11 53.74
CA VAL A 16 -44.70 16.31 53.53
C VAL A 16 -44.24 16.37 52.10
N PHE A 17 -43.83 15.24 51.55
CA PHE A 17 -43.44 15.16 50.15
C PHE A 17 -44.58 15.40 49.13
N SER A 18 -45.85 15.01 49.55
CA SER A 18 -47.04 15.25 48.72
C SER A 18 -47.55 16.67 48.76
N GLN A 19 -47.37 17.38 49.91
CA GLN A 19 -47.78 18.78 50.05
C GLN A 19 -46.82 19.76 49.36
N ASP A 20 -45.50 19.48 49.36
CA ASP A 20 -44.53 20.31 48.61
C ASP A 20 -44.66 20.14 47.10
N ILE A 21 -45.14 19.01 46.62
CA ILE A 21 -45.40 18.78 45.20
C ILE A 21 -46.64 19.57 44.70
N LEU A 22 -47.57 19.94 45.60
CA LEU A 22 -48.82 20.67 45.27
C LEU A 22 -48.77 22.17 45.57
N SER A 23 -47.60 22.73 45.91
CA SER A 23 -47.46 24.17 46.05
C SER A 23 -47.52 24.89 44.69
N ALA A 24 -48.07 26.10 44.69
CA ALA A 24 -48.15 26.90 43.46
C ALA A 24 -46.80 27.12 42.80
N ASP A 25 -45.72 27.13 43.59
CA ASP A 25 -44.32 27.25 43.08
C ASP A 25 -43.85 25.97 42.37
N SER A 26 -44.30 24.79 42.85
CA SER A 26 -43.99 23.51 42.19
C SER A 26 -44.71 23.36 40.85
N TYR A 27 -45.96 23.86 40.72
CA TYR A 27 -46.70 23.89 39.47
C TYR A 27 -46.05 24.83 38.47
N THR A 28 -45.65 26.03 38.89
CA THR A 28 -44.97 26.99 38.01
C THR A 28 -43.61 26.47 37.56
N PHE A 29 -42.85 25.81 38.40
CA PHE A 29 -41.59 25.15 38.08
C PHE A 29 -41.78 24.03 37.03
N LEU A 30 -42.75 23.12 37.26
CA LEU A 30 -43.06 22.04 36.30
C LEU A 30 -43.57 22.60 34.96
N LEU A 31 -44.42 23.65 34.98
CA LEU A 31 -44.85 24.30 33.74
C LEU A 31 -43.70 24.94 32.95
N ASN A 32 -42.76 25.58 33.63
CA ASN A 32 -41.60 26.18 33.02
C ASN A 32 -40.69 25.11 32.36
N ILE A 33 -40.44 24.00 33.05
CA ILE A 33 -39.74 22.88 32.49
C ILE A 33 -40.47 22.33 31.25
N LEU A 34 -41.77 22.13 31.36
CA LEU A 34 -42.57 21.60 30.25
C LEU A 34 -42.53 22.52 29.04
N ILE A 35 -42.70 23.85 29.26
CA ILE A 35 -42.66 24.86 28.17
C ILE A 35 -41.26 24.90 27.53
N GLU A 36 -40.21 24.79 28.31
CA GLU A 36 -38.83 24.84 27.83
C GLU A 36 -38.40 23.58 27.08
N TYR A 37 -38.71 22.38 27.62
CA TYR A 37 -38.20 21.10 27.10
C TYR A 37 -39.18 20.40 26.13
N ALA A 38 -40.51 20.57 26.28
CA ALA A 38 -41.48 19.91 25.42
C ALA A 38 -41.27 20.18 23.92
N PRO A 39 -41.03 21.43 23.49
CA PRO A 39 -40.79 21.73 22.09
C PRO A 39 -39.49 21.03 21.59
N LYS A 40 -38.43 21.03 22.41
CA LYS A 40 -37.14 20.39 22.07
C LYS A 40 -37.29 18.87 21.96
N ILE A 41 -38.07 18.26 22.86
CA ILE A 41 -38.34 16.81 22.84
C ILE A 41 -39.19 16.45 21.58
N ILE A 42 -40.25 17.22 21.30
CA ILE A 42 -41.09 16.97 20.14
C ILE A 42 -40.25 17.09 18.83
N LEU A 43 -39.46 18.14 18.71
CA LEU A 43 -38.56 18.33 17.59
C LEU A 43 -37.54 17.21 17.49
N GLY A 44 -37.00 16.75 18.64
CA GLY A 44 -36.08 15.61 18.68
C GLY A 44 -36.73 14.32 18.16
N PHE A 45 -38.00 14.04 18.56
CA PHE A 45 -38.74 12.88 18.04
C PHE A 45 -39.03 12.98 16.56
N VAL A 46 -39.42 14.16 16.08
CA VAL A 46 -39.63 14.41 14.64
C VAL A 46 -38.33 14.19 13.86
N PHE A 47 -37.23 14.75 14.37
CA PHE A 47 -35.91 14.60 13.75
C PHE A 47 -35.44 13.13 13.76
N LEU A 48 -35.66 12.40 14.87
CA LEU A 48 -35.38 10.98 14.98
C LEU A 48 -36.17 10.16 13.96
N PHE A 49 -37.49 10.42 13.84
CA PHE A 49 -38.37 9.71 12.92
C PHE A 49 -37.95 9.89 11.46
N PHE A 50 -37.72 11.15 11.04
CA PHE A 50 -37.26 11.46 9.69
C PHE A 50 -35.83 10.96 9.46
N GLY A 51 -34.93 11.11 10.44
CA GLY A 51 -33.57 10.64 10.38
C GLY A 51 -33.48 9.13 10.15
N LEU A 52 -34.26 8.32 10.89
CA LEU A 52 -34.32 6.86 10.70
C LEU A 52 -34.88 6.49 9.31
N ARG A 53 -35.81 7.27 8.76
CA ARG A 53 -36.29 7.07 7.38
C ARG A 53 -35.21 7.37 6.35
N ILE A 54 -34.47 8.45 6.52
CA ILE A 54 -33.36 8.83 5.65
C ILE A 54 -32.29 7.73 5.72
N ILE A 55 -31.89 7.30 6.92
CA ILE A 55 -30.91 6.23 7.10
C ILE A 55 -31.34 4.96 6.34
N ARG A 56 -32.59 4.51 6.53
CA ARG A 56 -33.10 3.32 5.79
C ARG A 56 -33.04 3.50 4.28
N LYS A 57 -33.40 4.68 3.77
CA LYS A 57 -33.34 4.96 2.35
C LYS A 57 -31.89 4.93 1.84
N THR A 58 -30.96 5.55 2.57
CA THR A 58 -29.52 5.54 2.25
C THR A 58 -28.96 4.11 2.23
N LEU A 59 -29.32 3.28 3.23
CA LEU A 59 -28.88 1.87 3.29
C LEU A 59 -29.45 1.03 2.13
N ASN A 60 -30.66 1.31 1.69
CA ASN A 60 -31.25 0.61 0.53
C ASN A 60 -30.56 1.04 -0.78
N VAL A 61 -30.25 2.32 -0.94
CA VAL A 61 -29.46 2.82 -2.09
C VAL A 61 -28.07 2.19 -2.10
N LEU A 62 -27.40 2.14 -0.95
CA LEU A 62 -26.11 1.45 -0.82
C LEU A 62 -26.20 -0.02 -1.22
N ASP A 63 -27.21 -0.76 -0.72
CA ASP A 63 -27.40 -2.18 -1.04
C ASP A 63 -27.62 -2.38 -2.55
N SER A 64 -28.44 -1.53 -3.17
CA SER A 64 -28.67 -1.55 -4.63
C SER A 64 -27.40 -1.26 -5.42
N PHE A 65 -26.61 -0.28 -4.98
CA PHE A 65 -25.33 0.08 -5.58
C PHE A 65 -24.32 -1.08 -5.48
N LEU A 66 -24.18 -1.69 -4.29
CA LEU A 66 -23.27 -2.83 -4.07
C LEU A 66 -23.67 -4.04 -4.93
N LYS A 67 -25.01 -4.28 -5.09
CA LYS A 67 -25.53 -5.32 -5.98
C LYS A 67 -25.18 -5.05 -7.45
N SER A 68 -25.35 -3.83 -7.92
CA SER A 68 -25.06 -3.46 -9.31
C SER A 68 -23.58 -3.58 -9.67
N LYS A 69 -22.69 -3.49 -8.69
CA LYS A 69 -21.24 -3.64 -8.84
C LYS A 69 -20.75 -5.08 -8.63
N ASN A 70 -21.66 -6.05 -8.47
CA ASN A 70 -21.33 -7.47 -8.21
C ASN A 70 -20.38 -7.66 -7.00
N ILE A 71 -20.52 -6.83 -5.97
CA ILE A 71 -19.77 -6.99 -4.72
C ILE A 71 -20.22 -8.29 -4.05
N ASP A 72 -19.26 -9.04 -3.51
CA ASP A 72 -19.48 -10.31 -2.83
C ASP A 72 -20.62 -10.22 -1.81
N GLU A 73 -21.47 -11.27 -1.79
CA GLU A 73 -22.65 -11.29 -0.92
C GLU A 73 -22.30 -11.23 0.57
N SER A 74 -21.13 -11.72 0.94
CA SER A 74 -20.63 -11.70 2.33
C SER A 74 -20.20 -10.30 2.79
N LEU A 75 -19.75 -9.44 1.87
CA LEU A 75 -19.28 -8.07 2.17
C LEU A 75 -20.42 -7.06 2.27
N ARG A 76 -21.54 -7.29 1.57
CA ARG A 76 -22.68 -6.35 1.57
C ARG A 76 -23.27 -6.09 2.96
N PRO A 77 -23.57 -7.15 3.78
CA PRO A 77 -24.05 -6.94 5.15
C PRO A 77 -23.06 -6.18 6.02
N PHE A 78 -21.76 -6.40 5.84
CA PHE A 78 -20.72 -5.72 6.59
C PHE A 78 -20.74 -4.20 6.33
N PHE A 79 -20.70 -3.77 5.06
CA PHE A 79 -20.75 -2.34 4.72
C PHE A 79 -22.05 -1.68 5.15
N LYS A 80 -23.18 -2.39 4.99
CA LYS A 80 -24.50 -1.92 5.42
C LYS A 80 -24.56 -1.74 6.95
N SER A 81 -24.04 -2.68 7.72
CA SER A 81 -23.98 -2.63 9.18
C SER A 81 -23.09 -1.49 9.66
N LEU A 82 -21.88 -1.36 9.08
CA LEU A 82 -20.94 -0.30 9.44
C LEU A 82 -21.54 1.09 9.21
N LEU A 83 -22.09 1.34 8.01
CA LEU A 83 -22.74 2.62 7.70
C LEU A 83 -23.98 2.85 8.57
N SER A 84 -24.78 1.80 8.83
CA SER A 84 -25.97 1.88 9.68
C SER A 84 -25.61 2.32 11.11
N ILE A 85 -24.62 1.68 11.72
CA ILE A 85 -24.19 2.00 13.09
C ILE A 85 -23.66 3.43 13.14
N THR A 86 -22.80 3.83 12.20
CA THR A 86 -22.23 5.19 12.14
C THR A 86 -23.31 6.25 12.04
N LEU A 87 -24.27 6.08 11.11
CA LEU A 87 -25.36 7.04 10.92
C LEU A 87 -26.34 7.06 12.08
N GLN A 88 -26.63 5.91 12.73
CA GLN A 88 -27.49 5.85 13.91
C GLN A 88 -26.85 6.53 15.11
N VAL A 89 -25.57 6.32 15.36
CA VAL A 89 -24.83 6.99 16.43
C VAL A 89 -24.84 8.50 16.21
N ALA A 90 -24.56 8.97 15.00
CA ALA A 90 -24.61 10.39 14.65
C ALA A 90 -26.01 10.98 14.85
N LEU A 91 -27.07 10.25 14.46
CA LEU A 91 -28.45 10.67 14.64
C LEU A 91 -28.82 10.79 16.13
N ILE A 92 -28.45 9.77 16.96
CA ILE A 92 -28.73 9.77 18.40
C ILE A 92 -28.02 10.97 19.07
N ILE A 93 -26.75 11.21 18.76
CA ILE A 93 -26.00 12.35 19.30
C ILE A 93 -26.69 13.67 18.93
N SER A 94 -27.10 13.82 17.66
CA SER A 94 -27.79 15.03 17.21
C SER A 94 -29.12 15.27 17.93
N VAL A 95 -29.91 14.20 18.13
CA VAL A 95 -31.18 14.27 18.87
C VAL A 95 -30.95 14.64 20.34
N LEU A 96 -30.00 14.01 21.03
CA LEU A 96 -29.68 14.30 22.43
C LEU A 96 -29.18 15.74 22.62
N SER A 97 -28.35 16.23 21.68
CA SER A 97 -27.88 17.61 21.68
C SER A 97 -29.03 18.61 21.49
N MET A 98 -30.02 18.30 20.64
CA MET A 98 -31.20 19.15 20.45
C MET A 98 -32.07 19.27 21.72
N ILE A 99 -32.13 18.20 22.55
CA ILE A 99 -32.88 18.18 23.79
C ILE A 99 -32.12 18.94 24.91
N GLY A 100 -30.83 19.26 24.70
CA GLY A 100 -30.02 20.00 25.66
C GLY A 100 -29.09 19.12 26.50
N VAL A 101 -28.91 17.85 26.12
CA VAL A 101 -27.94 16.96 26.77
C VAL A 101 -26.53 17.40 26.40
N GLU A 102 -25.67 17.61 27.40
CA GLU A 102 -24.27 17.95 27.13
C GLU A 102 -23.52 16.76 26.53
N MET A 103 -23.06 16.92 25.27
CA MET A 103 -22.45 15.85 24.49
C MET A 103 -20.92 15.82 24.58
N THR A 104 -20.28 16.76 25.27
CA THR A 104 -18.83 16.92 25.32
C THR A 104 -18.10 15.62 25.72
N SER A 105 -18.57 14.99 26.82
CA SER A 105 -17.98 13.73 27.28
C SER A 105 -18.17 12.57 26.31
N PHE A 106 -19.34 12.49 25.65
CA PHE A 106 -19.61 11.46 24.65
C PHE A 106 -18.73 11.65 23.40
N LEU A 107 -18.57 12.89 22.96
CA LEU A 107 -17.70 13.21 21.81
C LEU A 107 -16.24 12.90 22.12
N ALA A 108 -15.79 13.14 23.38
CA ALA A 108 -14.46 12.77 23.82
C ALA A 108 -14.22 11.24 23.76
N ILE A 109 -15.19 10.45 24.26
CA ILE A 109 -15.12 8.98 24.22
C ILE A 109 -15.13 8.48 22.77
N LEU A 110 -16.02 9.03 21.92
CA LEU A 110 -16.07 8.67 20.50
C LEU A 110 -14.79 9.06 19.76
N GLY A 111 -14.19 10.20 20.09
CA GLY A 111 -12.91 10.62 19.55
C GLY A 111 -11.79 9.66 19.92
N ALA A 112 -11.73 9.26 21.21
CA ALA A 112 -10.76 8.26 21.68
C ALA A 112 -10.95 6.89 21.00
N ALA A 113 -12.20 6.43 20.88
CA ALA A 113 -12.54 5.19 20.19
C ALA A 113 -12.19 5.26 18.70
N GLY A 114 -12.49 6.40 18.04
CA GLY A 114 -12.12 6.65 16.64
C GLY A 114 -10.62 6.64 16.41
N LEU A 115 -9.85 7.26 17.33
CA LEU A 115 -8.39 7.22 17.29
C LEU A 115 -7.86 5.79 17.43
N ALA A 116 -8.40 5.02 18.38
CA ALA A 116 -8.00 3.62 18.57
C ALA A 116 -8.28 2.77 17.32
N ILE A 117 -9.46 2.92 16.71
CA ILE A 117 -9.81 2.24 15.44
C ILE A 117 -8.90 2.71 14.31
N GLY A 118 -8.64 4.01 14.20
CA GLY A 118 -7.74 4.58 13.16
C GLY A 118 -6.33 4.03 13.29
N LEU A 119 -5.80 3.91 14.51
CA LEU A 119 -4.49 3.31 14.76
C LEU A 119 -4.47 1.81 14.43
N ALA A 120 -5.54 1.08 14.76
CA ALA A 120 -5.65 -0.34 14.43
C ALA A 120 -5.73 -0.59 12.90
N LEU A 121 -6.29 0.34 12.13
CA LEU A 121 -6.43 0.25 10.68
C LEU A 121 -5.32 0.98 9.89
N LYS A 122 -4.33 1.55 10.57
CA LYS A 122 -3.26 2.38 9.98
C LYS A 122 -2.61 1.70 8.79
N ASP A 123 -2.16 0.45 8.96
CA ASP A 123 -1.43 -0.26 7.90
C ASP A 123 -2.33 -0.61 6.71
N THR A 124 -3.59 -0.92 6.96
CA THR A 124 -4.58 -1.14 5.89
C THR A 124 -4.82 0.12 5.09
N LEU A 125 -5.01 1.26 5.77
CA LEU A 125 -5.18 2.56 5.13
C LEU A 125 -3.92 2.99 4.36
N GLN A 126 -2.74 2.71 4.90
CA GLN A 126 -1.47 2.95 4.23
C GLN A 126 -1.37 2.15 2.92
N ASN A 127 -1.69 0.85 2.95
CA ASN A 127 -1.68 0.00 1.77
C ASN A 127 -2.69 0.47 0.71
N PHE A 128 -3.88 0.89 1.15
CA PHE A 128 -4.90 1.46 0.27
C PHE A 128 -4.41 2.74 -0.41
N ALA A 129 -3.92 3.70 0.37
CA ALA A 129 -3.40 4.96 -0.16
C ALA A 129 -2.23 4.73 -1.12
N ALA A 130 -1.30 3.82 -0.77
CA ALA A 130 -0.20 3.42 -1.63
C ALA A 130 -0.68 2.80 -2.95
N GLY A 131 -1.69 1.93 -2.92
CA GLY A 131 -2.29 1.36 -4.13
C GLY A 131 -2.85 2.43 -5.06
N VAL A 132 -3.58 3.41 -4.52
CA VAL A 132 -4.07 4.57 -5.28
C VAL A 132 -2.91 5.38 -5.89
N MET A 133 -1.85 5.63 -5.11
CA MET A 133 -0.67 6.37 -5.56
C MET A 133 0.08 5.62 -6.67
N ILE A 134 0.25 4.30 -6.55
CA ILE A 134 0.86 3.47 -7.59
C ILE A 134 0.06 3.54 -8.89
N LEU A 135 -1.27 3.45 -8.82
CA LEU A 135 -2.15 3.51 -9.98
C LEU A 135 -2.17 4.90 -10.64
N PHE A 136 -2.02 5.97 -9.86
CA PHE A 136 -2.02 7.36 -10.33
C PHE A 136 -0.69 7.76 -10.95
N PHE A 137 0.41 7.61 -10.21
CA PHE A 137 1.76 8.02 -10.64
C PHE A 137 2.46 6.98 -11.52
N LYS A 138 2.04 5.72 -11.43
CA LYS A 138 2.56 4.60 -12.24
C LYS A 138 4.08 4.46 -12.22
N PRO A 139 4.73 4.38 -11.04
CA PRO A 139 6.17 4.09 -10.99
C PRO A 139 6.51 2.74 -11.64
N PHE A 140 5.55 1.84 -11.68
CA PHE A 140 5.52 0.61 -12.47
C PHE A 140 4.09 0.32 -12.92
N LYS A 141 3.92 -0.49 -13.95
CA LYS A 141 2.63 -0.88 -14.55
C LYS A 141 2.50 -2.38 -14.57
N VAL A 142 1.29 -2.86 -14.80
CA VAL A 142 1.05 -4.28 -15.11
C VAL A 142 1.81 -4.61 -16.41
N GLY A 143 2.59 -5.69 -16.36
CA GLY A 143 3.51 -6.12 -17.42
C GLY A 143 4.96 -5.73 -17.21
N ASP A 144 5.27 -4.74 -16.36
CA ASP A 144 6.66 -4.37 -16.07
C ASP A 144 7.39 -5.46 -15.28
N PHE A 145 8.66 -5.68 -15.62
CA PHE A 145 9.55 -6.51 -14.83
C PHE A 145 10.29 -5.66 -13.81
N ILE A 146 10.04 -5.94 -12.53
CA ILE A 146 10.59 -5.17 -11.42
C ILE A 146 11.37 -6.05 -10.45
N ASP A 147 12.24 -5.40 -9.68
CA ASP A 147 12.99 -6.01 -8.57
C ASP A 147 12.69 -5.23 -7.30
N TYR A 148 12.23 -5.95 -6.30
CA TYR A 148 12.02 -5.47 -4.94
C TYR A 148 12.83 -6.35 -3.99
N GLU A 149 13.83 -5.78 -3.33
CA GLU A 149 14.70 -6.47 -2.36
C GLU A 149 15.24 -7.83 -2.83
N GLY A 150 15.63 -7.92 -4.12
CA GLY A 150 16.13 -9.15 -4.74
C GLY A 150 15.04 -10.09 -5.25
N THR A 151 13.77 -9.81 -4.98
CA THR A 151 12.65 -10.54 -5.56
C THR A 151 12.30 -9.94 -6.92
N LYS A 152 12.60 -10.67 -7.98
CA LYS A 152 12.37 -10.25 -9.37
C LYS A 152 11.14 -10.92 -9.96
N GLY A 153 10.32 -10.12 -10.64
CA GLY A 153 9.13 -10.65 -11.29
C GLY A 153 8.39 -9.65 -12.15
N THR A 154 7.51 -10.16 -12.99
CA THR A 154 6.61 -9.34 -13.79
C THR A 154 5.39 -8.98 -12.96
N VAL A 155 5.00 -7.70 -12.95
CA VAL A 155 3.78 -7.24 -12.31
C VAL A 155 2.58 -7.82 -13.03
N LYS A 156 1.86 -8.73 -12.39
CA LYS A 156 0.68 -9.38 -12.94
C LYS A 156 -0.59 -8.56 -12.72
N GLU A 157 -0.74 -8.01 -11.52
CA GLU A 157 -1.90 -7.20 -11.14
C GLU A 157 -1.53 -6.24 -10.00
N ILE A 158 -2.20 -5.10 -9.96
CA ILE A 158 -2.12 -4.12 -8.89
C ILE A 158 -3.52 -4.06 -8.27
N GLN A 159 -3.64 -4.60 -7.06
CA GLN A 159 -4.88 -4.66 -6.30
C GLN A 159 -4.97 -3.48 -5.33
N ILE A 160 -6.10 -3.34 -4.65
CA ILE A 160 -6.37 -2.21 -3.73
C ILE A 160 -5.33 -2.12 -2.60
N PHE A 161 -4.94 -3.24 -2.01
CA PHE A 161 -4.04 -3.29 -0.84
C PHE A 161 -2.67 -3.89 -1.14
N ASN A 162 -2.54 -4.63 -2.22
CA ASN A 162 -1.32 -5.34 -2.59
C ASN A 162 -1.11 -5.36 -4.11
N SER A 163 0.13 -5.58 -4.52
CA SER A 163 0.50 -5.88 -5.90
C SER A 163 1.01 -7.30 -6.01
N VAL A 164 0.76 -7.94 -7.13
CA VAL A 164 1.10 -9.33 -7.38
C VAL A 164 2.16 -9.41 -8.47
N LEU A 165 3.30 -10.00 -8.13
CA LEU A 165 4.37 -10.30 -9.05
C LEU A 165 4.35 -11.79 -9.43
N MET A 166 4.73 -12.07 -10.65
CA MET A 166 5.03 -13.42 -11.12
C MET A 166 6.53 -13.53 -11.39
N THR A 167 7.21 -14.37 -10.64
CA THR A 167 8.66 -14.60 -10.82
C THR A 167 8.95 -15.39 -12.11
N VAL A 168 10.21 -15.39 -12.54
CA VAL A 168 10.64 -16.13 -13.74
C VAL A 168 10.46 -17.65 -13.62
N ASP A 169 10.44 -18.17 -12.40
CA ASP A 169 10.15 -19.58 -12.09
C ASP A 169 8.67 -19.83 -11.76
N ASN A 170 7.79 -18.88 -12.19
CA ASN A 170 6.33 -18.97 -12.11
C ASN A 170 5.74 -19.02 -10.68
N LYS A 171 6.41 -18.40 -9.71
CA LYS A 171 5.87 -18.20 -8.36
C LYS A 171 5.09 -16.91 -8.27
N ARG A 172 3.97 -16.94 -7.55
CA ARG A 172 3.17 -15.76 -7.25
C ARG A 172 3.67 -15.12 -5.95
N VAL A 173 4.14 -13.88 -6.02
CA VAL A 173 4.57 -13.09 -4.87
C VAL A 173 3.56 -11.97 -4.65
N ILE A 174 3.02 -11.88 -3.44
CA ILE A 174 2.04 -10.86 -3.06
C ILE A 174 2.74 -9.89 -2.12
N ILE A 175 2.81 -8.62 -2.53
CA ILE A 175 3.52 -7.58 -1.78
C ILE A 175 2.52 -6.49 -1.41
N PRO A 176 2.40 -6.10 -0.12
CA PRO A 176 1.60 -4.97 0.31
C PRO A 176 2.03 -3.67 -0.39
N ASN A 177 1.07 -2.89 -0.90
CA ASN A 177 1.38 -1.68 -1.66
C ASN A 177 2.16 -0.63 -0.86
N GLY A 178 1.89 -0.53 0.46
CA GLY A 178 2.59 0.40 1.34
C GLY A 178 4.09 0.14 1.40
N ILE A 179 4.50 -1.12 1.35
CA ILE A 179 5.90 -1.53 1.32
C ILE A 179 6.53 -1.10 -0.01
N LEU A 180 5.90 -1.42 -1.15
CA LEU A 180 6.41 -1.04 -2.48
C LEU A 180 6.56 0.47 -2.65
N GLN A 181 5.66 1.27 -2.04
CA GLN A 181 5.72 2.73 -2.12
C GLN A 181 6.87 3.32 -1.28
N THR A 182 7.23 2.69 -0.17
CA THR A 182 8.25 3.21 0.76
C THR A 182 9.63 2.63 0.54
N SER A 183 9.77 1.63 -0.32
CA SER A 183 11.01 0.92 -0.60
C SER A 183 11.60 1.29 -1.96
N ILE A 184 12.84 0.86 -2.17
CA ILE A 184 13.50 0.98 -3.47
C ILE A 184 12.94 -0.12 -4.39
N VAL A 185 12.33 0.30 -5.48
CA VAL A 185 11.89 -0.60 -6.56
C VAL A 185 12.71 -0.30 -7.81
N ILE A 186 13.34 -1.31 -8.38
CA ILE A 186 14.06 -1.19 -9.65
C ILE A 186 13.12 -1.67 -10.76
N ASN A 187 12.72 -0.75 -11.65
CA ASN A 187 11.90 -1.08 -12.80
C ASN A 187 12.81 -1.27 -14.03
N TYR A 188 12.88 -2.50 -14.53
CA TYR A 188 13.70 -2.84 -15.69
C TYR A 188 13.00 -2.59 -17.04
N SER A 189 11.70 -2.31 -17.01
CA SER A 189 10.85 -2.14 -18.19
C SER A 189 10.42 -0.69 -18.43
N SER A 190 10.72 0.25 -17.51
CA SER A 190 10.31 1.65 -17.66
C SER A 190 11.04 2.37 -18.79
N GLU A 191 12.29 1.99 -19.04
CA GLU A 191 13.13 2.60 -20.07
C GLU A 191 13.24 1.69 -21.29
N ASP A 192 13.09 2.27 -22.48
CA ASP A 192 13.14 1.55 -23.76
C ASP A 192 14.51 0.97 -24.06
N ILE A 193 15.57 1.59 -23.54
CA ILE A 193 16.95 1.19 -23.76
C ILE A 193 17.67 0.89 -22.46
N ARG A 194 18.55 -0.11 -22.49
CA ARG A 194 19.38 -0.50 -21.37
C ARG A 194 20.81 -0.69 -21.77
N ARG A 195 21.71 -0.49 -20.80
CA ARG A 195 23.14 -0.70 -21.01
C ARG A 195 23.54 -2.11 -20.56
N VAL A 196 24.06 -2.91 -21.51
CA VAL A 196 24.70 -4.19 -21.19
C VAL A 196 26.16 -3.91 -20.83
N ILE A 197 26.63 -4.56 -19.78
CA ILE A 197 28.02 -4.47 -19.30
C ILE A 197 28.55 -5.89 -19.17
N TRP A 198 29.71 -6.12 -19.77
CA TRP A 198 30.49 -7.34 -19.59
C TRP A 198 31.87 -6.99 -19.05
N THR A 199 32.47 -7.96 -18.41
CA THR A 199 33.89 -7.99 -18.09
C THR A 199 34.46 -9.29 -18.67
N PHE A 200 35.31 -9.16 -19.69
CA PHE A 200 36.02 -10.30 -20.31
C PHE A 200 37.47 -10.27 -19.90
N SER A 201 38.03 -11.43 -19.60
CA SER A 201 39.42 -11.55 -19.15
C SER A 201 40.27 -12.13 -20.28
N ILE A 202 41.45 -11.53 -20.52
CA ILE A 202 42.50 -12.06 -21.35
C ILE A 202 43.75 -12.30 -20.53
N ALA A 203 44.66 -13.19 -21.03
CA ALA A 203 45.89 -13.45 -20.34
C ALA A 203 46.86 -12.27 -20.39
N TYR A 204 47.77 -12.17 -19.41
CA TYR A 204 48.90 -11.28 -19.49
C TYR A 204 49.77 -11.70 -20.69
N GLY A 205 50.14 -10.70 -21.54
CA GLY A 205 50.88 -10.96 -22.77
C GLY A 205 50.00 -11.05 -24.06
N ASP A 206 48.70 -11.19 -23.91
CA ASP A 206 47.77 -11.08 -25.04
C ASP A 206 47.67 -9.61 -25.51
N ASP A 207 47.44 -9.44 -26.79
CA ASP A 207 47.31 -8.11 -27.41
C ASP A 207 45.91 -7.50 -27.12
N PHE A 208 45.87 -6.54 -26.23
CA PHE A 208 44.65 -5.79 -25.94
C PHE A 208 44.07 -5.08 -27.17
N ASN A 209 44.89 -4.50 -28.02
CA ASN A 209 44.41 -3.78 -29.21
C ASN A 209 43.68 -4.74 -30.17
N LYS A 210 44.21 -5.94 -30.35
CA LYS A 210 43.58 -7.02 -31.10
C LYS A 210 42.24 -7.42 -30.46
N ALA A 211 42.21 -7.64 -29.16
CA ALA A 211 40.96 -7.95 -28.45
C ALA A 211 39.93 -6.85 -28.62
N LYS A 212 40.34 -5.57 -28.44
CA LYS A 212 39.48 -4.40 -28.63
C LYS A 212 38.93 -4.31 -30.06
N SER A 213 39.75 -4.51 -31.07
CA SER A 213 39.31 -4.45 -32.46
C SER A 213 38.27 -5.51 -32.78
N ILE A 214 38.50 -6.75 -32.33
CA ILE A 214 37.57 -7.87 -32.52
C ILE A 214 36.22 -7.59 -31.80
N LEU A 215 36.26 -7.11 -30.57
CA LEU A 215 35.05 -6.78 -29.79
C LEU A 215 34.26 -5.66 -30.47
N LEU A 216 34.92 -4.62 -30.96
CA LEU A 216 34.27 -3.50 -31.68
C LEU A 216 33.66 -3.97 -33.01
N GLU A 217 34.34 -4.84 -33.76
CA GLU A 217 33.81 -5.43 -34.99
C GLU A 217 32.53 -6.24 -34.73
N TRP A 218 32.53 -7.06 -33.67
CA TRP A 218 31.36 -7.85 -33.29
C TRP A 218 30.19 -6.98 -32.82
N ILE A 219 30.47 -5.87 -32.13
CA ILE A 219 29.48 -4.89 -31.71
C ILE A 219 28.83 -4.23 -32.94
N ASP A 220 29.64 -3.86 -33.93
CA ASP A 220 29.16 -3.22 -35.16
C ASP A 220 28.29 -4.17 -36.00
N GLN A 221 28.61 -5.47 -36.03
CA GLN A 221 27.86 -6.49 -36.73
C GLN A 221 26.52 -6.87 -36.09
N ASP A 222 26.29 -6.57 -34.80
CA ASP A 222 25.06 -6.94 -34.13
C ASP A 222 24.00 -5.82 -34.23
N ALA A 223 23.04 -6.01 -35.11
CA ALA A 223 21.96 -5.05 -35.36
C ALA A 223 21.08 -4.74 -34.15
N ARG A 224 21.15 -5.54 -33.06
CA ARG A 224 20.43 -5.31 -31.80
C ARG A 224 21.12 -4.26 -30.92
N ILE A 225 22.40 -3.99 -31.17
CA ILE A 225 23.18 -2.97 -30.46
C ILE A 225 22.96 -1.62 -31.14
N LEU A 226 22.67 -0.60 -30.31
CA LEU A 226 22.37 0.75 -30.79
C LEU A 226 23.66 1.45 -31.24
N GLN A 227 23.77 1.75 -32.52
CA GLN A 227 24.94 2.37 -33.12
C GLN A 227 25.01 3.89 -32.88
N ASP A 228 23.91 4.53 -32.50
CA ASP A 228 23.86 5.95 -32.11
C ASP A 228 24.51 6.24 -30.76
N LYS A 229 24.84 5.18 -29.99
CA LYS A 229 25.48 5.22 -28.69
C LYS A 229 26.89 4.63 -28.77
N GLU A 230 27.91 5.45 -28.60
CA GLU A 230 29.28 5.00 -28.66
C GLU A 230 29.57 3.83 -27.71
N PRO A 231 30.04 2.68 -28.22
CA PRO A 231 30.42 1.55 -27.39
C PRO A 231 31.73 1.84 -26.63
N MET A 232 31.85 1.34 -25.41
CA MET A 232 33.07 1.46 -24.64
C MET A 232 33.78 0.11 -24.50
N VAL A 233 35.05 0.03 -24.92
CA VAL A 233 35.92 -1.12 -24.74
C VAL A 233 37.24 -0.64 -24.14
N VAL A 234 37.46 -0.93 -22.86
CA VAL A 234 38.62 -0.43 -22.09
C VAL A 234 39.12 -1.49 -21.12
N ILE A 235 40.39 -1.42 -20.76
CA ILE A 235 40.92 -2.18 -19.62
C ILE A 235 40.30 -1.60 -18.35
N SER A 236 39.62 -2.40 -17.57
CA SER A 236 38.99 -2.02 -16.31
C SER A 236 39.85 -2.37 -15.09
N GLU A 237 40.68 -3.41 -15.20
CA GLU A 237 41.45 -3.89 -14.08
C GLU A 237 42.63 -4.76 -14.58
N LEU A 238 43.76 -4.66 -13.90
CA LEU A 238 44.87 -5.60 -14.00
C LEU A 238 44.75 -6.53 -12.78
N ALA A 239 44.06 -7.67 -12.98
CA ALA A 239 43.77 -8.62 -11.92
C ALA A 239 44.94 -9.61 -11.69
N ASP A 240 44.86 -10.40 -10.63
CA ASP A 240 45.97 -11.31 -10.23
C ASP A 240 46.43 -12.28 -11.34
N SER A 241 45.54 -12.71 -12.21
CA SER A 241 45.83 -13.68 -13.28
C SER A 241 45.33 -13.27 -14.68
N SER A 242 44.77 -12.08 -14.82
CA SER A 242 44.16 -11.62 -16.06
C SER A 242 44.19 -10.11 -16.23
N VAL A 243 44.05 -9.68 -17.49
CA VAL A 243 43.70 -8.30 -17.84
C VAL A 243 42.20 -8.26 -18.13
N ASN A 244 41.46 -7.54 -17.31
CA ASN A 244 40.00 -7.45 -17.42
C ASN A 244 39.61 -6.31 -18.38
N ILE A 245 38.87 -6.64 -19.42
CA ILE A 245 38.33 -5.72 -20.43
C ILE A 245 36.86 -5.51 -20.13
N MET A 246 36.47 -4.25 -19.84
CA MET A 246 35.08 -3.86 -19.72
C MET A 246 34.54 -3.47 -21.07
N VAL A 247 33.40 -4.07 -21.43
CA VAL A 247 32.64 -3.76 -22.63
C VAL A 247 31.29 -3.21 -22.20
N ARG A 248 30.89 -2.06 -22.75
CA ARG A 248 29.60 -1.43 -22.50
C ARG A 248 28.93 -1.07 -23.81
N VAL A 249 27.70 -1.51 -23.99
CA VAL A 249 26.88 -1.18 -25.17
C VAL A 249 25.46 -0.86 -24.74
N TRP A 250 24.72 -0.17 -25.59
CA TRP A 250 23.31 0.12 -25.38
C TRP A 250 22.47 -0.74 -26.31
N VAL A 251 21.39 -1.28 -25.80
CA VAL A 251 20.44 -2.12 -26.53
C VAL A 251 19.01 -1.75 -26.16
N LYS A 252 18.03 -2.12 -26.98
CA LYS A 252 16.64 -2.08 -26.53
C LYS A 252 16.43 -3.03 -25.37
N SER A 253 15.57 -2.64 -24.41
CA SER A 253 15.32 -3.42 -23.19
C SER A 253 14.86 -4.84 -23.47
N GLU A 254 14.09 -5.05 -24.55
CA GLU A 254 13.66 -6.37 -25.03
C GLU A 254 14.81 -7.30 -25.42
N ASN A 255 15.92 -6.76 -25.98
CA ASN A 255 17.07 -7.53 -26.46
C ASN A 255 18.16 -7.71 -25.41
N PHE A 256 17.96 -7.18 -24.19
CA PHE A 256 19.01 -7.12 -23.17
C PHE A 256 19.61 -8.48 -22.81
N LEU A 257 18.76 -9.47 -22.55
CA LEU A 257 19.23 -10.80 -22.14
C LEU A 257 19.83 -11.56 -23.31
N ASP A 258 19.21 -11.52 -24.47
CA ASP A 258 19.66 -12.23 -25.66
C ASP A 258 21.04 -11.74 -26.10
N VAL A 259 21.22 -10.41 -26.23
CA VAL A 259 22.52 -9.84 -26.55
C VAL A 259 23.56 -10.18 -25.48
N LYS A 260 23.17 -10.13 -24.19
CA LYS A 260 24.10 -10.43 -23.09
C LYS A 260 24.61 -11.85 -23.15
N PHE A 261 23.76 -12.82 -23.41
CA PHE A 261 24.14 -14.24 -23.41
C PHE A 261 24.84 -14.64 -24.71
N ASP A 262 24.33 -14.20 -25.86
CA ASP A 262 24.93 -14.49 -27.17
C ASP A 262 26.37 -13.95 -27.26
N PHE A 263 26.58 -12.75 -26.71
CA PHE A 263 27.92 -12.14 -26.71
C PHE A 263 28.90 -12.89 -25.82
N ASN A 264 28.45 -13.38 -24.64
CA ASN A 264 29.25 -14.26 -23.79
C ASN A 264 29.67 -15.55 -24.55
N GLU A 265 28.71 -16.18 -25.21
CA GLU A 265 28.98 -17.38 -25.99
C GLU A 265 29.94 -17.12 -27.15
N LYS A 266 29.76 -16.00 -27.85
CA LYS A 266 30.65 -15.60 -28.95
C LYS A 266 32.07 -15.38 -28.46
N VAL A 267 32.28 -14.67 -27.37
CA VAL A 267 33.60 -14.47 -26.76
C VAL A 267 34.25 -15.81 -26.38
N TYR A 268 33.51 -16.69 -25.72
CA TYR A 268 34.02 -18.00 -25.31
C TYR A 268 34.49 -18.84 -26.53
N ARG A 269 33.76 -18.82 -27.65
CA ARG A 269 34.06 -19.59 -28.83
C ARG A 269 35.16 -18.98 -29.70
N GLU A 270 35.19 -17.65 -29.81
CA GLU A 270 36.01 -16.97 -30.84
C GLU A 270 37.33 -16.40 -30.30
N PHE A 271 37.44 -16.07 -29.00
CA PHE A 271 38.71 -15.58 -28.45
C PHE A 271 39.87 -16.54 -28.67
N PRO A 272 39.74 -17.87 -28.36
CA PRO A 272 40.82 -18.80 -28.62
C PRO A 272 41.20 -18.94 -30.08
N LYS A 273 40.24 -18.88 -31.02
CA LYS A 273 40.52 -18.96 -32.46
C LYS A 273 41.28 -17.73 -32.94
N ASN A 274 41.12 -16.61 -32.28
CA ASN A 274 41.84 -15.38 -32.57
C ASN A 274 43.16 -15.25 -31.79
N GLY A 275 43.58 -16.28 -31.06
CA GLY A 275 44.83 -16.28 -30.30
C GLY A 275 44.78 -15.42 -29.06
N LEU A 276 43.58 -15.21 -28.51
CA LEU A 276 43.35 -14.59 -27.19
C LEU A 276 43.01 -15.68 -26.20
N ASN A 277 43.70 -15.67 -25.07
CA ASN A 277 43.56 -16.72 -24.06
C ASN A 277 42.65 -16.23 -22.93
N ILE A 278 41.62 -17.00 -22.56
CA ILE A 278 40.85 -16.79 -21.36
C ILE A 278 41.64 -17.53 -20.21
N PRO A 279 42.31 -16.77 -19.34
CA PRO A 279 43.26 -17.36 -18.41
C PRO A 279 42.58 -18.13 -17.28
N PHE A 280 43.16 -19.25 -16.91
CA PHE A 280 42.93 -19.88 -15.61
C PHE A 280 43.72 -19.15 -14.51
N PRO A 281 43.42 -19.35 -13.22
CA PRO A 281 44.28 -18.84 -12.15
C PRO A 281 45.74 -19.24 -12.38
N GLN A 282 46.67 -18.30 -12.32
CA GLN A 282 48.11 -18.50 -12.53
C GLN A 282 48.83 -18.51 -11.18
N LEU A 283 49.87 -19.33 -11.09
CA LEU A 283 50.72 -19.40 -9.92
C LEU A 283 52.19 -19.48 -10.37
N ASP A 284 52.99 -18.52 -9.94
CA ASP A 284 54.46 -18.56 -10.14
C ASP A 284 55.12 -19.38 -9.05
N VAL A 285 55.75 -20.52 -9.43
CA VAL A 285 56.43 -21.40 -8.50
C VAL A 285 57.96 -21.26 -8.63
N ASN A 286 58.60 -20.66 -7.64
CA ASN A 286 60.05 -20.61 -7.56
C ASN A 286 60.60 -21.81 -6.78
N ILE A 287 61.18 -22.78 -7.47
CA ILE A 287 61.82 -23.93 -6.87
C ILE A 287 63.30 -23.56 -6.57
N LYS A 288 63.60 -23.33 -5.30
CA LYS A 288 65.01 -23.22 -4.87
C LYS A 288 65.65 -24.59 -4.85
N LYS A 289 66.69 -24.77 -5.65
CA LYS A 289 67.55 -25.94 -5.64
C LYS A 289 68.48 -25.93 -4.44
#